data_2d99f84d31250c159767c7143c385b4b
#
_entry.id   2d99f84d31250c159767c7143c385b4b
#
_cell.length_a   1.000
_cell.length_b   1.000
_cell.length_c   1.000
_cell.angle_alpha   90.00
_cell.angle_beta   90.00
_cell.angle_gamma   90.00
#
_symmetry.space_group_name_H-M   'P 1'
#
loop_
_entity.id
_entity.type
_entity.pdbx_description
1 polymer ?
#
loop_
_entity_poly.entity_id
_entity_poly.type
_entity_poly.pdbx_seq_one_letter_code
_entity_poly.pdbx_strand_id
1 'polypeptide(L)'
;LIVIQRETGLRSYKEAGIQLKAEISAPLVVSIFNPESPMHDGAIILQNTLIEAAGCILPLTESQMVLPDMGTRHRAALGITEESDAIVIIVSEERGAISTAENGRFTNLDLDEMNLRRYLNDRLFISSGD
;
A
#
# COMPACT_ATOMS: atom_id res chain seq x y z
N LEU A 1 -0.32 -2.90 -4.97
CA LEU A 1 -0.79 -2.38 -3.68
C LEU A 1 0.37 -2.31 -2.70
N ILE A 2 0.64 -1.11 -2.23
CA ILE A 2 1.80 -0.86 -1.36
C ILE A 2 1.30 -0.31 -0.02
N VAL A 3 1.57 -1.04 1.06
CA VAL A 3 1.18 -0.64 2.41
C VAL A 3 2.41 -0.14 3.14
N ILE A 4 2.35 1.08 3.65
CA ILE A 4 3.44 1.67 4.42
C ILE A 4 3.05 1.59 5.89
N GLN A 5 3.69 0.69 6.63
CA GLN A 5 3.44 0.51 8.06
C GLN A 5 4.03 1.69 8.84
N ARG A 6 3.25 2.18 9.79
CA ARG A 6 3.70 3.26 10.67
C ARG A 6 3.75 2.73 12.11
N GLU A 7 2.95 3.29 13.02
CA GLU A 7 2.98 2.90 14.43
C GLU A 7 2.27 1.57 14.70
N THR A 8 1.14 1.35 14.02
CA THR A 8 0.36 0.12 14.22
C THR A 8 1.08 -1.06 13.56
N GLY A 9 1.38 -2.10 14.33
CA GLY A 9 2.00 -3.30 13.79
C GLY A 9 1.06 -4.08 12.88
N LEU A 10 1.61 -4.62 11.81
CA LEU A 10 0.85 -5.40 10.82
C LEU A 10 1.35 -6.86 10.79
N ARG A 11 1.75 -7.36 11.94
CA ARG A 11 2.44 -8.63 12.06
C ARG A 11 1.69 -9.80 11.42
N SER A 12 0.39 -9.93 11.71
CA SER A 12 -0.38 -11.06 11.18
C SER A 12 -0.45 -11.04 9.66
N TYR A 13 -0.57 -9.85 9.08
CA TYR A 13 -0.61 -9.73 7.61
C TYR A 13 0.74 -10.03 6.99
N LYS A 14 1.83 -9.58 7.63
CA LYS A 14 3.18 -9.86 7.15
C LYS A 14 3.49 -11.35 7.25
N GLU A 15 3.12 -12.00 8.34
CA GLU A 15 3.40 -13.42 8.52
C GLU A 15 2.66 -14.31 7.52
N ALA A 16 1.47 -13.88 7.08
CA ALA A 16 0.69 -14.62 6.10
C ALA A 16 1.24 -14.46 4.67
N GLY A 17 2.09 -13.48 4.43
CA GLY A 17 2.72 -13.27 3.14
C GLY A 17 4.07 -13.96 3.03
N ILE A 18 4.80 -13.59 1.99
CA ILE A 18 6.15 -14.10 1.75
C ILE A 18 7.14 -13.15 2.41
N GLN A 19 7.93 -13.65 3.35
CA GLN A 19 8.89 -12.83 4.09
C GLN A 19 10.07 -12.44 3.21
N LEU A 20 10.40 -11.17 3.16
CA LEU A 20 11.50 -10.67 2.34
C LEU A 20 12.58 -9.98 3.16
N LYS A 21 12.22 -8.96 3.93
CA LYS A 21 13.16 -8.14 4.70
C LYS A 21 14.28 -7.60 3.82
N ALA A 22 13.91 -7.08 2.66
CA ALA A 22 14.86 -6.58 1.65
C ALA A 22 14.77 -5.07 1.57
N GLU A 23 15.90 -4.42 1.25
CA GLU A 23 15.90 -2.98 1.05
C GLU A 23 14.96 -2.55 -0.08
N ILE A 24 14.27 -1.45 0.12
CA ILE A 24 13.36 -0.91 -0.88
C ILE A 24 14.17 -0.41 -2.08
N SER A 25 13.81 -0.88 -3.27
CA SER A 25 14.36 -0.37 -4.51
C SER A 25 13.31 -0.47 -5.61
N ALA A 26 13.37 0.45 -6.56
CA ALA A 26 12.43 0.41 -7.67
C ALA A 26 12.52 -0.90 -8.47
N PRO A 27 13.73 -1.39 -8.82
CA PRO A 27 13.81 -2.67 -9.53
C PRO A 27 13.17 -3.83 -8.78
N LEU A 28 13.32 -3.88 -7.47
CA LEU A 28 12.73 -4.96 -6.69
C LEU A 28 11.20 -4.86 -6.68
N VAL A 29 10.66 -3.65 -6.48
CA VAL A 29 9.21 -3.45 -6.50
C VAL A 29 8.63 -3.86 -7.86
N VAL A 30 9.26 -3.44 -8.95
CA VAL A 30 8.83 -3.82 -10.30
C VAL A 30 8.86 -5.33 -10.48
N SER A 31 9.92 -6.00 -9.99
CA SER A 31 10.05 -7.45 -10.08
C SER A 31 8.97 -8.18 -9.31
N ILE A 32 8.65 -7.69 -8.10
CA ILE A 32 7.61 -8.31 -7.27
C ILE A 32 6.26 -8.27 -7.98
N PHE A 33 5.92 -7.14 -8.59
CA PHE A 33 4.61 -6.96 -9.23
C PHE A 33 4.55 -7.42 -10.69
N ASN A 34 5.62 -8.02 -11.19
CA ASN A 34 5.57 -8.65 -12.51
C ASN A 34 4.51 -9.76 -12.47
N PRO A 35 3.60 -9.82 -13.46
CA PRO A 35 2.53 -10.83 -13.45
C PRO A 35 3.01 -12.28 -13.40
N GLU A 36 4.25 -12.53 -13.80
CA GLU A 36 4.83 -13.87 -13.75
C GLU A 36 5.42 -14.21 -12.38
N SER A 37 5.55 -13.21 -11.50
CA SER A 37 6.08 -13.43 -10.16
C SER A 37 5.02 -14.08 -9.26
N PRO A 38 5.39 -15.07 -8.45
CA PRO A 38 4.46 -15.65 -7.47
C PRO A 38 4.07 -14.65 -6.38
N MET A 39 4.73 -13.51 -6.30
CA MET A 39 4.49 -12.48 -5.30
C MET A 39 3.65 -11.30 -5.80
N HIS A 40 3.22 -11.33 -7.07
CA HIS A 40 2.56 -10.15 -7.65
C HIS A 40 1.16 -9.89 -7.10
N ASP A 41 0.49 -10.93 -6.65
CA ASP A 41 -0.87 -10.82 -6.13
C ASP A 41 -0.83 -10.45 -4.65
N GLY A 42 -1.74 -9.56 -4.23
CA GLY A 42 -1.75 -9.07 -2.86
C GLY A 42 -0.93 -7.79 -2.72
N ALA A 43 -0.46 -7.53 -1.52
CA ALA A 43 0.23 -6.29 -1.18
C ALA A 43 1.66 -6.53 -0.73
N ILE A 44 2.52 -5.53 -0.93
CA ILE A 44 3.79 -5.47 -0.21
C ILE A 44 3.60 -4.59 1.02
N ILE A 45 4.30 -4.93 2.09
CA ILE A 45 4.28 -4.13 3.32
C ILE A 45 5.68 -3.59 3.54
N LEU A 46 5.76 -2.26 3.59
CA LEU A 46 7.00 -1.54 3.83
C LEU A 46 7.05 -1.08 5.28
N GLN A 47 8.22 -1.16 5.87
CA GLN A 47 8.46 -0.60 7.19
C GLN A 47 9.88 -0.02 7.22
N ASN A 48 9.98 1.27 7.53
CA ASN A 48 11.25 1.99 7.48
C ASN A 48 11.84 1.90 6.08
N THR A 49 13.03 1.32 5.92
CA THR A 49 13.72 1.22 4.63
C THR A 49 13.57 -0.15 3.98
N LEU A 50 12.74 -1.02 4.55
CA LEU A 50 12.65 -2.40 4.11
C LEU A 50 11.29 -2.75 3.53
N ILE A 51 11.31 -3.63 2.52
CA ILE A 51 10.12 -4.38 2.11
C ILE A 51 10.09 -5.60 3.03
N GLU A 52 9.16 -5.59 3.99
CA GLU A 52 9.08 -6.66 4.98
C GLU A 52 8.51 -7.95 4.41
N ALA A 53 7.46 -7.83 3.61
CA ALA A 53 6.78 -8.98 3.05
C ALA A 53 6.07 -8.62 1.76
N ALA A 54 5.76 -9.63 0.94
CA ALA A 54 5.02 -9.47 -0.31
C ALA A 54 3.92 -10.53 -0.39
N GLY A 55 3.02 -10.38 -1.33
CA GLY A 55 1.90 -11.31 -1.48
C GLY A 55 0.98 -11.34 -0.27
N CYS A 56 0.89 -10.24 0.46
CA CYS A 56 0.10 -10.19 1.68
C CYS A 56 -1.38 -9.99 1.37
N ILE A 57 -2.23 -10.78 1.99
CA ILE A 57 -3.67 -10.68 1.84
C ILE A 57 -4.21 -9.76 2.93
N LEU A 58 -4.95 -8.74 2.53
CA LEU A 58 -5.48 -7.72 3.43
C LEU A 58 -6.99 -7.87 3.60
N PRO A 59 -7.55 -7.36 4.71
CA PRO A 59 -9.00 -7.38 4.89
C PRO A 59 -9.68 -6.46 3.89
N LEU A 60 -10.83 -6.87 3.39
CA LEU A 60 -11.60 -6.05 2.46
C LEU A 60 -12.61 -5.23 3.24
N THR A 61 -12.75 -3.95 2.89
CA THR A 61 -13.73 -3.09 3.52
C THR A 61 -15.14 -3.54 3.18
N GLU A 62 -16.06 -3.33 4.13
CA GLU A 62 -17.49 -3.49 3.89
C GLU A 62 -18.16 -2.13 3.61
N SER A 63 -17.36 -1.07 3.55
CA SER A 63 -17.87 0.28 3.32
C SER A 63 -18.54 0.42 1.96
N GLN A 64 -19.63 1.20 1.94
CA GLN A 64 -20.34 1.52 0.71
C GLN A 64 -19.67 2.67 -0.05
N MET A 65 -18.61 3.23 0.49
CA MET A 65 -17.91 4.36 -0.12
C MET A 65 -17.04 3.98 -1.31
N VAL A 66 -16.85 2.68 -1.55
CA VAL A 66 -16.09 2.20 -2.69
C VAL A 66 -16.98 2.27 -3.93
N LEU A 67 -16.50 2.95 -4.96
CA LEU A 67 -17.26 3.09 -6.20
C LEU A 67 -17.36 1.74 -6.92
N PRO A 68 -18.44 1.51 -7.69
CA PRO A 68 -18.64 0.22 -8.36
C PRO A 68 -17.52 -0.20 -9.31
N ASP A 69 -16.80 0.77 -9.89
CA ASP A 69 -15.70 0.48 -10.80
C ASP A 69 -14.37 0.21 -10.09
N MET A 70 -14.35 0.33 -8.76
CA MET A 70 -13.17 0.03 -7.97
C MET A 70 -13.14 -1.44 -7.60
N GLY A 71 -11.96 -2.06 -7.78
CA GLY A 71 -11.80 -3.49 -7.55
C GLY A 71 -11.29 -3.84 -6.17
N THR A 72 -10.78 -5.06 -6.07
CA THR A 72 -10.30 -5.64 -4.83
C THR A 72 -9.17 -4.84 -4.19
N ARG A 73 -8.28 -4.26 -4.98
CA ARG A 73 -7.16 -3.45 -4.44
C ARG A 73 -7.66 -2.26 -3.65
N HIS A 74 -8.66 -1.56 -4.16
CA HIS A 74 -9.23 -0.40 -3.48
C HIS A 74 -9.93 -0.82 -2.19
N ARG A 75 -10.64 -1.94 -2.22
CA ARG A 75 -11.31 -2.47 -1.03
C ARG A 75 -10.32 -2.91 0.02
N ALA A 76 -9.21 -3.52 -0.39
CA ALA A 76 -8.15 -3.94 0.53
C ALA A 76 -7.46 -2.73 1.15
N ALA A 77 -7.25 -1.67 0.38
CA ALA A 77 -6.64 -0.44 0.88
C ALA A 77 -7.49 0.19 1.99
N LEU A 78 -8.80 0.27 1.79
CA LEU A 78 -9.68 0.78 2.83
C LEU A 78 -9.71 -0.17 4.03
N GLY A 79 -9.76 -1.48 3.79
CA GLY A 79 -9.81 -2.45 4.88
C GLY A 79 -8.63 -2.33 5.83
N ILE A 80 -7.42 -2.32 5.31
CA ILE A 80 -6.24 -2.24 6.18
C ILE A 80 -6.11 -0.87 6.87
N THR A 81 -6.55 0.20 6.21
CA THR A 81 -6.48 1.54 6.81
C THR A 81 -7.59 1.78 7.83
N GLU A 82 -8.64 0.96 7.85
CA GLU A 82 -9.64 0.98 8.91
C GLU A 82 -9.10 0.41 10.22
N GLU A 83 -8.11 -0.48 10.14
CA GLU A 83 -7.57 -1.18 11.29
C GLU A 83 -6.20 -0.66 11.76
N SER A 84 -5.61 0.26 11.02
CA SER A 84 -4.24 0.71 11.30
C SER A 84 -4.04 2.14 10.86
N ASP A 85 -2.90 2.71 11.25
CA ASP A 85 -2.47 4.03 10.80
C ASP A 85 -1.62 3.97 9.53
N ALA A 86 -1.65 2.86 8.81
CA ALA A 86 -0.88 2.70 7.59
C ALA A 86 -1.33 3.66 6.49
N ILE A 87 -0.38 3.99 5.62
CA ILE A 87 -0.66 4.71 4.39
C ILE A 87 -0.60 3.69 3.27
N VAL A 88 -1.58 3.69 2.38
CA VAL A 88 -1.62 2.73 1.28
C VAL A 88 -1.59 3.46 -0.05
N ILE A 89 -0.76 2.96 -0.96
CA ILE A 89 -0.68 3.43 -2.34
C ILE A 89 -1.31 2.36 -3.23
N ILE A 90 -2.29 2.76 -4.03
CA ILE A 90 -3.01 1.87 -4.93
C ILE A 90 -2.71 2.28 -6.36
N VAL A 91 -2.26 1.33 -7.19
CA VAL A 91 -2.08 1.57 -8.61
C VAL A 91 -3.14 0.75 -9.34
N SER A 92 -3.99 1.44 -10.11
CA SER A 92 -5.06 0.81 -10.86
C SER A 92 -4.50 -0.06 -11.98
N GLU A 93 -5.03 -1.28 -12.13
CA GLU A 93 -4.60 -2.18 -13.20
C GLU A 93 -4.92 -1.64 -14.58
N GLU A 94 -6.09 -1.04 -14.72
CA GLU A 94 -6.58 -0.64 -16.03
C GLU A 94 -5.95 0.65 -16.54
N ARG A 95 -5.77 1.64 -15.65
CA ARG A 95 -5.33 2.96 -16.07
C ARG A 95 -3.97 3.37 -15.54
N GLY A 96 -3.40 2.59 -14.63
CA GLY A 96 -2.17 2.99 -13.96
C GLY A 96 -2.35 4.20 -13.06
N ALA A 97 -3.59 4.59 -12.78
CA ALA A 97 -3.87 5.73 -11.91
C ALA A 97 -3.45 5.42 -10.48
N ILE A 98 -2.84 6.40 -9.83
CA ILE A 98 -2.33 6.26 -8.47
C ILE A 98 -3.28 6.93 -7.50
N SER A 99 -3.69 6.18 -6.47
CA SER A 99 -4.52 6.68 -5.39
C SER A 99 -3.86 6.39 -4.05
N THR A 100 -4.25 7.11 -3.01
CA THR A 100 -3.76 6.87 -1.67
C THR A 100 -4.93 6.74 -0.71
N ALA A 101 -4.70 6.01 0.40
CA ALA A 101 -5.72 5.82 1.43
C ALA A 101 -5.09 5.93 2.82
N GLU A 102 -5.84 6.50 3.76
CA GLU A 102 -5.52 6.58 5.18
C GLU A 102 -6.83 6.59 5.97
N ASN A 103 -6.79 6.01 7.15
CA ASN A 103 -7.93 6.08 8.10
C ASN A 103 -9.26 5.64 7.50
N GLY A 104 -9.23 4.60 6.67
CA GLY A 104 -10.44 4.03 6.09
C GLY A 104 -11.07 4.83 4.96
N ARG A 105 -10.34 5.74 4.36
CA ARG A 105 -10.85 6.54 3.25
C ARG A 105 -9.75 6.87 2.24
N PHE A 106 -10.15 7.17 1.01
CA PHE A 106 -9.22 7.63 -0.01
C PHE A 106 -8.86 9.08 0.27
N THR A 107 -7.56 9.36 0.32
CA THR A 107 -7.06 10.70 0.58
C THR A 107 -6.70 11.44 -0.71
N ASN A 108 -6.38 10.70 -1.75
CA ASN A 108 -6.10 11.27 -3.08
C ASN A 108 -6.52 10.28 -4.15
N LEU A 109 -6.97 10.80 -5.29
CA LEU A 109 -7.28 10.03 -6.48
C LEU A 109 -6.52 10.62 -7.66
N ASP A 110 -6.03 9.76 -8.54
CA ASP A 110 -5.33 10.18 -9.77
C ASP A 110 -4.16 11.13 -9.53
N LEU A 111 -3.27 10.74 -8.59
CA LEU A 111 -2.06 11.52 -8.35
C LEU A 111 -1.02 11.30 -9.44
N ASP A 112 -0.30 12.38 -9.79
CA ASP A 112 0.91 12.25 -10.59
C ASP A 112 2.11 11.99 -9.67
N GLU A 113 3.26 11.71 -10.26
CA GLU A 113 4.46 11.37 -9.51
C GLU A 113 4.89 12.49 -8.55
N MET A 114 4.85 13.73 -9.01
CA MET A 114 5.28 14.86 -8.19
C MET A 114 4.38 15.04 -6.96
N ASN A 115 3.08 14.94 -7.15
CA ASN A 115 2.13 15.10 -6.04
C ASN A 115 2.16 13.90 -5.11
N LEU A 116 2.40 12.70 -5.62
CA LEU A 116 2.59 11.53 -4.78
C LEU A 116 3.82 11.72 -3.89
N ARG A 117 4.93 12.17 -4.47
CA ARG A 117 6.16 12.41 -3.72
C ARG A 117 5.94 13.43 -2.61
N ARG A 118 5.25 14.53 -2.92
CA ARG A 118 4.93 15.57 -1.95
C ARG A 118 4.05 15.02 -0.82
N TYR A 119 3.03 14.27 -1.18
CA TYR A 119 2.13 13.68 -0.19
C TYR A 119 2.89 12.77 0.77
N LEU A 120 3.74 11.90 0.25
CA LEU A 120 4.52 10.98 1.08
C LEU A 120 5.52 11.71 1.96
N ASN A 121 6.18 12.74 1.43
CA ASN A 121 7.10 13.55 2.23
C ASN A 121 6.38 14.20 3.40
N ASP A 122 5.19 14.76 3.16
CA ASP A 122 4.42 15.41 4.20
C ASP A 122 3.99 14.42 5.29
N ARG A 123 3.66 13.20 4.92
CA ARG A 123 3.16 12.20 5.84
C ARG A 123 4.25 11.44 6.58
N LEU A 124 5.38 11.19 5.94
CA LEU A 124 6.41 10.29 6.48
C LEU A 124 7.60 11.02 7.10
N PHE A 125 7.94 12.21 6.60
CA PHE A 125 9.18 12.86 7.00
C PHE A 125 9.01 14.10 7.87
N ILE A 126 7.87 14.76 7.84
CA ILE A 126 7.65 15.92 8.69
C ILE A 126 7.74 15.56 10.16
N SER A 127 7.12 14.45 10.56
CA SER A 127 7.10 14.04 11.96
C SER A 127 8.46 13.61 12.48
N SER A 128 9.39 13.29 11.59
CA SER A 128 10.73 12.85 11.96
C SER A 128 11.76 13.95 11.76
N GLY A 129 11.37 15.09 11.20
CA GLY A 129 12.27 16.19 10.94
C GLY A 129 12.53 17.10 12.12
N ASP A 130 11.96 16.78 13.22
CA ASP A 130 12.07 17.59 14.43
C ASP A 130 13.40 17.43 15.14
#